data_6bc18a0fd5fd7d4fba8badfdcd237652
#
_entry.id   6bc18a0fd5fd7d4fba8badfdcd237652
#
_cell.length_a   1.000
_cell.length_b   1.000
_cell.length_c   1.000
_cell.angle_alpha   90.00
_cell.angle_beta   90.00
_cell.angle_gamma   90.00
#
_symmetry.space_group_name_H-M   'P 1'
#
loop_
_entity.id
_entity.type
_entity.pdbx_description
1 polymer ?
#
loop_
_entity_poly.entity_id
_entity_poly.type
_entity_poly.pdbx_seq_one_letter_code
_entity_poly.pdbx_strand_id
1 'polypeptide(L)'
;MISGYNVAIPKNVHLNEPFLRKYRPQMTSLLEFYINYPDIFIDNITPANSNFTLYFYQRIFLRASLRYRYHYCVAPRAFSKSFLSILAGFLRCMFLPGSKFFICAPGKEQGAKIATEKINELLRLFPMLEKELVKKNMSKDYVTLVFKNGSVFDVVGALDSTRGGRRSGGIIDETRDHDGTVLSEVVLPLMNVDRRMANGKLDETEPHQAQIYITSAGVKGSFAYEKLIELFVQSIVSPKTTFVWGCDYRVPMLHGLLNKTFVEELKISPTYKEDSFAREYLSI
;
A
#
# COMPACT_ATOMS: atom_id res chain seq x y z
N MET A 1 21.59 3.51 -18.06
CA MET A 1 21.12 4.72 -18.76
C MET A 1 20.24 4.25 -19.91
N ILE A 2 18.92 4.31 -19.77
CA ILE A 2 18.00 4.13 -20.90
C ILE A 2 17.68 5.55 -21.35
N SER A 3 18.49 6.04 -22.30
CA SER A 3 18.22 7.28 -23.00
C SER A 3 17.18 7.00 -24.08
N GLY A 4 16.09 7.81 -24.11
CA GLY A 4 15.39 7.98 -25.36
C GLY A 4 13.88 7.75 -25.39
N TYR A 5 13.13 8.22 -24.40
CA TYR A 5 11.72 8.52 -24.65
C TYR A 5 11.37 9.92 -24.11
N ASN A 6 11.94 10.94 -24.76
CA ASN A 6 11.37 12.29 -24.67
C ASN A 6 10.12 12.32 -25.56
N VAL A 7 9.00 11.82 -25.08
CA VAL A 7 7.71 12.14 -25.69
C VAL A 7 7.30 13.49 -25.13
N ALA A 8 7.76 14.56 -25.79
CA ALA A 8 7.21 15.87 -25.58
C ALA A 8 5.74 15.82 -26.02
N ILE A 9 4.82 15.71 -25.06
CA ILE A 9 3.39 15.90 -25.33
C ILE A 9 3.22 17.38 -25.62
N PRO A 10 2.84 17.80 -26.84
CA PRO A 10 2.59 19.19 -27.14
C PRO A 10 1.52 19.74 -26.20
N LYS A 11 1.70 20.96 -25.67
CA LYS A 11 0.84 21.60 -24.66
C LYS A 11 -0.65 21.71 -25.03
N ASN A 12 -1.05 21.42 -26.26
CA ASN A 12 -2.40 21.56 -26.78
C ASN A 12 -2.96 20.32 -27.48
N VAL A 13 -2.54 19.12 -27.10
CA VAL A 13 -3.12 17.90 -27.67
C VAL A 13 -4.44 17.60 -26.96
N HIS A 14 -5.55 17.89 -27.60
CA HIS A 14 -6.81 17.26 -27.28
C HIS A 14 -6.67 15.76 -27.58
N LEU A 15 -6.72 14.91 -26.52
CA LEU A 15 -6.74 13.46 -26.67
C LEU A 15 -8.07 13.07 -27.32
N ASN A 16 -8.10 13.13 -28.67
CA ASN A 16 -9.24 12.66 -29.45
C ASN A 16 -9.14 11.14 -29.67
N GLU A 17 -10.24 10.53 -30.03
CA GLU A 17 -10.32 9.09 -30.23
C GLU A 17 -9.29 8.53 -31.25
N PRO A 18 -8.98 9.19 -32.39
CA PRO A 18 -7.92 8.77 -33.29
C PRO A 18 -6.53 8.76 -32.66
N PHE A 19 -6.21 9.74 -31.81
CA PHE A 19 -4.95 9.78 -31.08
C PHE A 19 -4.84 8.60 -30.10
N LEU A 20 -5.88 8.34 -29.31
CA LEU A 20 -5.93 7.23 -28.35
C LEU A 20 -5.81 5.89 -29.06
N ARG A 21 -6.49 5.69 -30.21
CA ARG A 21 -6.35 4.47 -31.00
C ARG A 21 -4.94 4.27 -31.53
N LYS A 22 -4.30 5.32 -32.05
CA LYS A 22 -2.95 5.28 -32.60
C LYS A 22 -1.90 4.89 -31.54
N TYR A 23 -2.01 5.45 -30.34
CA TYR A 23 -1.01 5.28 -29.30
C TYR A 23 -1.41 4.27 -28.20
N ARG A 24 -2.54 3.59 -28.36
CA ARG A 24 -3.04 2.60 -27.41
C ARG A 24 -2.01 1.52 -27.05
N PRO A 25 -1.28 0.90 -27.99
CA PRO A 25 -0.27 -0.11 -27.64
C PRO A 25 0.82 0.45 -26.74
N GLN A 26 1.35 1.63 -27.05
CA GLN A 26 2.39 2.29 -26.25
C GLN A 26 1.89 2.66 -24.88
N MET A 27 0.66 3.18 -24.77
CA MET A 27 0.03 3.51 -23.50
C MET A 27 -0.20 2.26 -22.65
N THR A 28 -0.60 1.15 -23.25
CA THR A 28 -0.76 -0.14 -22.55
C THR A 28 0.58 -0.62 -21.99
N SER A 29 1.62 -0.64 -22.82
CA SER A 29 2.97 -1.03 -22.37
C SER A 29 3.52 -0.12 -21.28
N LEU A 30 3.24 1.18 -21.35
CA LEU A 30 3.62 2.13 -20.30
C LEU A 30 2.87 1.87 -18.99
N LEU A 31 1.58 1.54 -19.08
CA LEU A 31 0.77 1.20 -17.90
C LEU A 31 1.28 -0.11 -17.26
N GLU A 32 1.54 -1.13 -18.04
CA GLU A 32 2.15 -2.39 -17.57
C GLU A 32 3.50 -2.16 -16.91
N PHE A 33 4.32 -1.26 -17.46
CA PHE A 33 5.57 -0.84 -16.85
C PHE A 33 5.34 -0.18 -15.48
N TYR A 34 4.38 0.75 -15.36
CA TYR A 34 4.10 1.42 -14.09
C TYR A 34 3.44 0.51 -13.05
N ILE A 35 2.66 -0.48 -13.46
CA ILE A 35 2.16 -1.52 -12.53
C ILE A 35 3.34 -2.28 -11.91
N ASN A 36 4.36 -2.60 -12.70
CA ASN A 36 5.56 -3.29 -12.24
C ASN A 36 6.54 -2.40 -11.48
N TYR A 37 6.57 -1.10 -11.79
CA TYR A 37 7.47 -0.10 -11.23
C TYR A 37 6.71 1.14 -10.77
N PRO A 38 5.84 0.99 -9.76
CA PRO A 38 4.98 2.09 -9.28
C PRO A 38 5.77 3.24 -8.67
N ASP A 39 6.95 2.97 -8.16
CA ASP A 39 7.88 3.98 -7.67
C ASP A 39 8.38 4.92 -8.78
N ILE A 40 8.63 4.40 -9.98
CA ILE A 40 9.01 5.22 -11.13
C ILE A 40 7.83 6.09 -11.59
N PHE A 41 6.61 5.58 -11.51
CA PHE A 41 5.43 6.41 -11.74
C PHE A 41 5.37 7.58 -10.76
N ILE A 42 5.60 7.35 -9.47
CA ILE A 42 5.62 8.40 -8.45
C ILE A 42 6.74 9.41 -8.74
N ASP A 43 7.94 8.97 -9.11
CA ASP A 43 9.01 9.89 -9.52
C ASP A 43 8.58 10.79 -10.69
N ASN A 44 7.87 10.22 -11.68
CA ASN A 44 7.42 10.96 -12.87
C ASN A 44 6.30 11.97 -12.61
N ILE A 45 5.45 11.74 -11.61
CA ILE A 45 4.36 12.65 -11.24
C ILE A 45 4.74 13.62 -10.11
N THR A 46 5.90 13.44 -9.50
CA THR A 46 6.40 14.34 -8.46
C THR A 46 6.68 15.71 -9.07
N PRO A 47 6.11 16.80 -8.54
CA PRO A 47 6.37 18.15 -9.04
C PRO A 47 7.85 18.50 -8.98
N ALA A 48 8.37 19.18 -10.01
CA ALA A 48 9.78 19.53 -10.13
C ALA A 48 10.33 20.39 -8.98
N ASN A 49 9.44 21.12 -8.30
CA ASN A 49 9.77 21.93 -7.13
C ASN A 49 9.55 21.20 -5.78
N SER A 50 9.23 19.92 -5.82
CA SER A 50 9.04 19.10 -4.62
C SER A 50 10.37 18.56 -4.12
N ASN A 51 10.57 18.57 -2.81
CA ASN A 51 11.70 17.89 -2.15
C ASN A 51 11.37 16.42 -1.81
N PHE A 52 10.22 15.91 -2.28
CA PHE A 52 9.83 14.53 -2.01
C PHE A 52 10.66 13.56 -2.85
N THR A 53 11.17 12.52 -2.21
CA THR A 53 11.80 11.38 -2.87
C THR A 53 11.46 10.09 -2.14
N LEU A 54 11.27 9.02 -2.90
CA LEU A 54 11.11 7.68 -2.33
C LEU A 54 12.48 7.09 -2.02
N TYR A 55 12.68 6.66 -0.78
CA TYR A 55 13.86 5.91 -0.38
C TYR A 55 13.81 4.48 -0.90
N PHE A 56 14.97 3.82 -1.00
CA PHE A 56 15.09 2.49 -1.59
C PHE A 56 14.12 1.45 -0.97
N TYR A 57 14.02 1.41 0.35
CA TYR A 57 13.13 0.48 1.03
C TYR A 57 11.64 0.77 0.76
N GLN A 58 11.26 2.04 0.57
CA GLN A 58 9.90 2.44 0.21
C GLN A 58 9.55 1.98 -1.21
N ARG A 59 10.53 2.02 -2.12
CA ARG A 59 10.38 1.47 -3.49
C ARG A 59 10.17 -0.04 -3.46
N ILE A 60 10.91 -0.78 -2.62
CA ILE A 60 10.68 -2.23 -2.43
C ILE A 60 9.26 -2.48 -1.96
N PHE A 61 8.79 -1.73 -0.95
CA PHE A 61 7.42 -1.87 -0.42
C PHE A 61 6.37 -1.68 -1.51
N LEU A 62 6.45 -0.60 -2.28
CA LEU A 62 5.48 -0.30 -3.34
C LEU A 62 5.49 -1.36 -4.44
N ARG A 63 6.67 -1.76 -4.91
CA ARG A 63 6.79 -2.83 -5.92
C ARG A 63 6.22 -4.15 -5.42
N ALA A 64 6.54 -4.55 -4.19
CA ALA A 64 6.01 -5.76 -3.59
C ALA A 64 4.49 -5.72 -3.45
N SER A 65 3.93 -4.60 -3.00
CA SER A 65 2.50 -4.42 -2.82
C SER A 65 1.67 -4.53 -4.11
N LEU A 66 2.25 -4.23 -5.28
CA LEU A 66 1.56 -4.37 -6.55
C LEU A 66 1.80 -5.71 -7.25
N ARG A 67 2.98 -6.32 -7.04
CA ARG A 67 3.41 -7.53 -7.78
C ARG A 67 2.99 -8.85 -7.14
N TYR A 68 2.89 -8.88 -5.80
CA TYR A 68 2.66 -10.12 -5.08
C TYR A 68 1.21 -10.22 -4.61
N ARG A 69 0.70 -11.45 -4.60
CA ARG A 69 -0.58 -11.76 -3.98
C ARG A 69 -0.50 -11.63 -2.46
N TYR A 70 0.59 -12.11 -1.88
CA TYR A 70 0.85 -12.03 -0.44
C TYR A 70 2.13 -11.23 -0.20
N HIS A 71 1.98 -10.12 0.47
CA HIS A 71 3.09 -9.27 0.87
C HIS A 71 3.04 -9.06 2.38
N TYR A 72 4.09 -9.48 3.09
CA TYR A 72 4.22 -9.28 4.53
C TYR A 72 5.45 -8.43 4.83
N CYS A 73 5.26 -7.32 5.53
CA CYS A 73 6.32 -6.39 5.89
C CYS A 73 6.36 -6.17 7.41
N VAL A 74 7.45 -6.57 8.06
CA VAL A 74 7.74 -6.20 9.45
C VAL A 74 8.56 -4.92 9.45
N ALA A 75 7.97 -3.83 9.94
CA ALA A 75 8.51 -2.49 9.80
C ALA A 75 8.60 -1.74 11.14
N PRO A 76 9.73 -1.08 11.41
CA PRO A 76 9.95 -0.35 12.66
C PRO A 76 9.13 0.95 12.71
N ARG A 77 9.25 1.66 13.84
CA ARG A 77 8.81 3.06 13.91
C ARG A 77 9.54 3.93 12.91
N ALA A 78 8.90 5.01 12.48
CA ALA A 78 9.39 5.94 11.45
C ALA A 78 9.61 5.36 10.03
N PHE A 79 9.11 4.15 9.76
CA PHE A 79 9.17 3.52 8.44
C PHE A 79 8.27 4.19 7.39
N SER A 80 7.32 5.04 7.80
CA SER A 80 6.24 5.60 6.97
C SER A 80 5.17 4.58 6.56
N LYS A 81 4.89 3.57 7.42
CA LYS A 81 3.94 2.48 7.15
C LYS A 81 2.61 2.95 6.56
N SER A 82 1.90 3.78 7.30
CA SER A 82 0.54 4.22 6.93
C SER A 82 0.53 5.03 5.62
N PHE A 83 1.55 5.87 5.38
CA PHE A 83 1.67 6.60 4.12
C PHE A 83 1.86 5.65 2.94
N LEU A 84 2.79 4.70 3.05
CA LEU A 84 3.07 3.71 2.00
C LEU A 84 1.88 2.78 1.75
N SER A 85 1.15 2.39 2.80
CA SER A 85 -0.06 1.57 2.68
C SER A 85 -1.15 2.32 1.90
N ILE A 86 -1.43 3.57 2.25
CA ILE A 86 -2.40 4.39 1.53
C ILE A 86 -1.97 4.60 0.08
N LEU A 87 -0.69 4.91 -0.16
CA LEU A 87 -0.15 5.08 -1.51
C LEU A 87 -0.28 3.80 -2.34
N ALA A 88 0.07 2.64 -1.79
CA ALA A 88 -0.05 1.34 -2.46
C ALA A 88 -1.50 1.02 -2.82
N GLY A 89 -2.44 1.22 -1.89
CA GLY A 89 -3.88 1.04 -2.13
C GLY A 89 -4.43 1.98 -3.21
N PHE A 90 -4.02 3.25 -3.17
CA PHE A 90 -4.39 4.25 -4.18
C PHE A 90 -3.89 3.84 -5.58
N LEU A 91 -2.61 3.51 -5.71
CA LEU A 91 -2.01 3.11 -6.98
C LEU A 91 -2.64 1.84 -7.53
N ARG A 92 -2.95 0.87 -6.67
CA ARG A 92 -3.65 -0.35 -7.07
C ARG A 92 -5.03 -0.05 -7.65
N CYS A 93 -5.82 0.81 -6.99
CA CYS A 93 -7.11 1.25 -7.50
C CYS A 93 -7.02 2.05 -8.79
N MET A 94 -5.98 2.86 -8.94
CA MET A 94 -5.77 3.67 -10.14
C MET A 94 -5.34 2.81 -11.34
N PHE A 95 -4.39 1.89 -11.15
CA PHE A 95 -3.85 1.07 -12.25
C PHE A 95 -4.73 -0.09 -12.65
N LEU A 96 -5.56 -0.62 -11.75
CA LEU A 96 -6.40 -1.80 -11.98
C LEU A 96 -7.89 -1.42 -11.94
N PRO A 97 -8.48 -1.06 -13.11
CA PRO A 97 -9.86 -0.58 -13.19
C PRO A 97 -10.89 -1.54 -12.58
N GLY A 98 -11.86 -0.99 -11.83
CA GLY A 98 -12.88 -1.79 -11.16
C GLY A 98 -12.42 -2.50 -9.88
N SER A 99 -11.22 -2.20 -9.38
CA SER A 99 -10.72 -2.74 -8.12
C SER A 99 -11.57 -2.28 -6.94
N LYS A 100 -11.87 -3.20 -6.04
CA LYS A 100 -12.45 -2.91 -4.73
C LYS A 100 -11.40 -3.25 -3.68
N PHE A 101 -10.65 -2.27 -3.25
CA PHE A 101 -9.52 -2.45 -2.37
C PHE A 101 -9.73 -1.69 -1.05
N PHE A 102 -9.19 -2.20 0.05
CA PHE A 102 -9.38 -1.56 1.35
C PHE A 102 -8.11 -1.57 2.20
N ILE A 103 -8.12 -0.73 3.23
CA ILE A 103 -7.20 -0.82 4.36
C ILE A 103 -7.99 -1.12 5.63
N CYS A 104 -7.58 -2.16 6.35
CA CYS A 104 -8.11 -2.53 7.66
C CYS A 104 -7.18 -2.01 8.74
N ALA A 105 -7.72 -1.19 9.65
CA ALA A 105 -7.04 -0.71 10.83
C ALA A 105 -7.67 -1.31 12.10
N PRO A 106 -6.92 -1.42 13.22
CA PRO A 106 -7.41 -2.00 14.46
C PRO A 106 -8.65 -1.27 15.01
N GLY A 107 -8.67 0.05 14.91
CA GLY A 107 -9.78 0.89 15.33
C GLY A 107 -10.37 1.69 14.17
N LYS A 108 -11.69 1.67 14.00
CA LYS A 108 -12.38 2.31 12.88
C LYS A 108 -12.15 3.83 12.83
N GLU A 109 -12.40 4.54 13.92
CA GLU A 109 -12.22 5.99 13.98
C GLU A 109 -10.75 6.40 13.84
N GLN A 110 -9.85 5.71 14.53
CA GLN A 110 -8.42 5.97 14.44
C GLN A 110 -7.90 5.69 13.03
N GLY A 111 -8.33 4.59 12.43
CA GLY A 111 -7.99 4.24 11.05
C GLY A 111 -8.48 5.28 10.05
N ALA A 112 -9.73 5.75 10.18
CA ALA A 112 -10.29 6.79 9.33
C ALA A 112 -9.53 8.13 9.49
N LYS A 113 -9.16 8.51 10.71
CA LYS A 113 -8.37 9.72 10.97
C LYS A 113 -7.00 9.65 10.32
N ILE A 114 -6.24 8.57 10.55
CA ILE A 114 -4.91 8.36 9.98
C ILE A 114 -4.99 8.33 8.44
N ALA A 115 -5.96 7.60 7.90
CA ALA A 115 -6.15 7.53 6.44
C ALA A 115 -6.47 8.92 5.85
N THR A 116 -7.35 9.70 6.48
CA THR A 116 -7.68 11.05 6.05
C THR A 116 -6.44 11.95 6.02
N GLU A 117 -5.62 11.93 7.07
CA GLU A 117 -4.37 12.70 7.13
C GLU A 117 -3.41 12.28 6.00
N LYS A 118 -3.22 10.97 5.80
CA LYS A 118 -2.29 10.44 4.79
C LYS A 118 -2.79 10.62 3.36
N ILE A 119 -4.09 10.53 3.11
CA ILE A 119 -4.67 10.85 1.79
C ILE A 119 -4.48 12.34 1.48
N ASN A 120 -4.74 13.24 2.42
CA ASN A 120 -4.52 14.66 2.21
C ASN A 120 -3.03 14.99 1.97
N GLU A 121 -2.12 14.35 2.70
CA GLU A 121 -0.67 14.45 2.46
C GLU A 121 -0.31 13.98 1.06
N LEU A 122 -0.81 12.82 0.63
CA LEU A 122 -0.59 12.23 -0.68
C LEU A 122 -1.09 13.14 -1.82
N LEU A 123 -2.30 13.66 -1.72
CA LEU A 123 -2.87 14.54 -2.74
C LEU A 123 -2.17 15.91 -2.80
N ARG A 124 -1.63 16.39 -1.68
CA ARG A 124 -0.79 17.60 -1.65
C ARG A 124 0.57 17.36 -2.31
N LEU A 125 1.19 16.21 -2.09
CA LEU A 125 2.47 15.85 -2.70
C LEU A 125 2.31 15.58 -4.20
N PHE A 126 1.22 14.96 -4.60
CA PHE A 126 0.94 14.54 -5.97
C PHE A 126 -0.43 15.03 -6.45
N PRO A 127 -0.58 16.32 -6.79
CA PRO A 127 -1.88 16.91 -7.17
C PRO A 127 -2.53 16.25 -8.40
N MET A 128 -1.73 15.59 -9.24
CA MET A 128 -2.25 14.85 -10.39
C MET A 128 -3.15 13.67 -9.98
N LEU A 129 -2.88 13.05 -8.84
CA LEU A 129 -3.66 11.91 -8.35
C LEU A 129 -5.11 12.30 -8.00
N GLU A 130 -5.34 13.53 -7.55
CA GLU A 130 -6.70 13.99 -7.25
C GLU A 130 -7.60 14.00 -8.48
N LYS A 131 -7.02 14.21 -9.66
CA LYS A 131 -7.75 14.18 -10.94
C LYS A 131 -8.32 12.81 -11.28
N GLU A 132 -7.83 11.76 -10.69
CA GLU A 132 -8.33 10.40 -10.89
C GLU A 132 -9.56 10.07 -10.03
N LEU A 133 -9.90 10.94 -9.08
CA LEU A 133 -11.04 10.75 -8.18
C LEU A 133 -12.32 11.41 -8.73
N VAL A 134 -13.42 10.67 -8.64
CA VAL A 134 -14.79 11.16 -8.87
C VAL A 134 -15.41 11.63 -7.56
N LYS A 135 -15.15 10.87 -6.48
CA LYS A 135 -15.72 11.14 -5.17
C LYS A 135 -14.70 10.87 -4.08
N LYS A 136 -14.65 11.78 -3.13
CA LYS A 136 -13.81 11.72 -1.94
C LYS A 136 -14.70 11.96 -0.71
N ASN A 137 -15.06 10.89 -0.02
CA ASN A 137 -15.81 10.94 1.23
C ASN A 137 -14.86 10.66 2.38
N MET A 138 -14.67 11.63 3.24
CA MET A 138 -13.86 11.52 4.44
C MET A 138 -14.69 11.99 5.63
N SER A 139 -15.05 11.06 6.49
CA SER A 139 -15.76 11.34 7.74
C SER A 139 -14.96 10.85 8.93
N LYS A 140 -15.46 11.10 10.12
CA LYS A 140 -14.84 10.65 11.37
C LYS A 140 -14.70 9.12 11.43
N ASP A 141 -15.65 8.40 10.82
CA ASP A 141 -15.80 6.95 10.98
C ASP A 141 -15.48 6.16 9.72
N TYR A 142 -15.37 6.80 8.57
CA TYR A 142 -15.07 6.11 7.33
C TYR A 142 -14.40 7.01 6.31
N VAL A 143 -13.63 6.39 5.44
CA VAL A 143 -13.03 7.02 4.27
C VAL A 143 -13.35 6.15 3.05
N THR A 144 -13.82 6.79 1.99
CA THR A 144 -14.05 6.12 0.71
C THR A 144 -13.64 7.03 -0.43
N LEU A 145 -12.77 6.52 -1.29
CA LEU A 145 -12.35 7.16 -2.54
C LEU A 145 -12.94 6.38 -3.72
N VAL A 146 -13.62 7.08 -4.61
CA VAL A 146 -14.15 6.50 -5.85
C VAL A 146 -13.37 7.06 -7.02
N PHE A 147 -12.82 6.18 -7.84
CA PHE A 147 -11.98 6.51 -8.99
C PHE A 147 -12.78 6.59 -10.28
N LYS A 148 -12.32 7.36 -11.27
CA LYS A 148 -12.92 7.47 -12.61
C LYS A 148 -13.02 6.14 -13.33
N ASN A 149 -12.11 5.20 -13.07
CA ASN A 149 -12.07 3.87 -13.66
C ASN A 149 -13.00 2.85 -12.96
N GLY A 150 -13.90 3.32 -12.06
CA GLY A 150 -14.84 2.48 -11.31
C GLY A 150 -14.26 1.77 -10.09
N SER A 151 -12.99 1.98 -9.78
CA SER A 151 -12.37 1.42 -8.57
C SER A 151 -12.84 2.16 -7.31
N VAL A 152 -12.79 1.45 -6.19
CA VAL A 152 -13.11 1.98 -4.86
C VAL A 152 -12.00 1.59 -3.89
N PHE A 153 -11.52 2.57 -3.14
CA PHE A 153 -10.61 2.38 -2.01
C PHE A 153 -11.26 2.89 -0.74
N ASP A 154 -11.41 2.02 0.25
CA ASP A 154 -12.06 2.36 1.50
C ASP A 154 -11.27 1.92 2.74
N VAL A 155 -11.57 2.57 3.86
CA VAL A 155 -11.06 2.21 5.18
C VAL A 155 -12.14 1.44 5.92
N VAL A 156 -11.80 0.26 6.40
CA VAL A 156 -12.68 -0.60 7.19
C VAL A 156 -12.09 -0.83 8.58
N GLY A 157 -12.92 -0.92 9.58
CA GLY A 157 -12.53 -1.41 10.90
C GLY A 157 -12.60 -2.93 10.95
N ALA A 158 -11.76 -3.54 11.78
CA ALA A 158 -11.84 -4.97 12.09
C ALA A 158 -13.02 -5.23 13.05
N LEU A 159 -14.24 -5.22 12.54
CA LEU A 159 -15.47 -5.38 13.30
C LEU A 159 -16.39 -6.40 12.64
N ASP A 160 -17.18 -7.12 13.44
CA ASP A 160 -18.21 -8.04 12.95
C ASP A 160 -19.22 -7.40 11.98
N SER A 161 -19.50 -6.12 12.16
CA SER A 161 -20.37 -5.34 11.28
C SER A 161 -19.80 -5.12 9.87
N THR A 162 -18.54 -5.45 9.63
CA THR A 162 -17.89 -5.33 8.31
C THR A 162 -18.21 -6.52 7.40
N ARG A 163 -18.90 -7.55 7.92
CA ARG A 163 -19.31 -8.75 7.15
C ARG A 163 -20.14 -8.37 5.91
N GLY A 164 -19.93 -9.10 4.82
CA GLY A 164 -20.75 -9.01 3.60
C GLY A 164 -20.20 -8.10 2.49
N GLY A 165 -19.15 -7.34 2.74
CA GLY A 165 -18.46 -6.60 1.70
C GLY A 165 -17.56 -7.51 0.85
N ARG A 166 -17.69 -7.44 -0.49
CA ARG A 166 -16.79 -8.17 -1.40
C ARG A 166 -15.70 -7.27 -1.90
N ARG A 167 -14.44 -7.68 -1.74
CA ARG A 167 -13.24 -6.92 -2.12
C ARG A 167 -12.29 -7.77 -2.97
N SER A 168 -11.54 -7.11 -3.85
CA SER A 168 -10.52 -7.76 -4.69
C SER A 168 -9.15 -7.84 -4.01
N GLY A 169 -9.02 -7.31 -2.81
CA GLY A 169 -7.83 -7.35 -1.98
C GLY A 169 -7.83 -6.26 -0.92
N GLY A 170 -6.83 -6.26 -0.05
CA GLY A 170 -6.73 -5.29 1.03
C GLY A 170 -5.38 -5.26 1.72
N ILE A 171 -5.23 -4.25 2.57
CA ILE A 171 -4.08 -4.04 3.45
C ILE A 171 -4.56 -4.22 4.89
N ILE A 172 -3.85 -5.02 5.64
CA ILE A 172 -4.04 -5.18 7.09
C ILE A 172 -2.93 -4.38 7.76
N ASP A 173 -3.28 -3.16 8.16
CA ASP A 173 -2.35 -2.26 8.85
C ASP A 173 -2.29 -2.59 10.34
N GLU A 174 -1.10 -2.50 10.94
CA GLU A 174 -0.80 -2.91 12.33
C GLU A 174 -1.38 -4.30 12.67
N THR A 175 -1.07 -5.28 11.83
CA THR A 175 -1.60 -6.67 11.92
C THR A 175 -1.52 -7.27 13.30
N ARG A 176 -0.51 -6.92 14.11
CA ARG A 176 -0.33 -7.42 15.47
C ARG A 176 -1.37 -6.93 16.49
N ASP A 177 -2.00 -5.80 16.20
CA ASP A 177 -2.93 -5.14 17.13
C ASP A 177 -4.39 -5.54 16.88
N HIS A 178 -4.61 -6.45 15.92
CA HIS A 178 -5.93 -6.99 15.61
C HIS A 178 -6.23 -8.27 16.39
N ASP A 179 -7.52 -8.50 16.64
CA ASP A 179 -8.02 -9.81 17.05
C ASP A 179 -7.88 -10.80 15.89
N GLY A 180 -7.13 -11.89 16.13
CA GLY A 180 -6.87 -12.91 15.12
C GLY A 180 -8.12 -13.63 14.62
N THR A 181 -9.13 -13.82 15.49
CA THR A 181 -10.41 -14.42 15.14
C THR A 181 -11.18 -13.52 14.18
N VAL A 182 -11.27 -12.24 14.50
CA VAL A 182 -11.93 -11.25 13.63
C VAL A 182 -11.22 -11.14 12.29
N LEU A 183 -9.88 -11.14 12.27
CA LEU A 183 -9.15 -11.16 11.00
C LEU A 183 -9.47 -12.39 10.18
N SER A 184 -9.43 -13.58 10.78
CA SER A 184 -9.60 -14.86 10.07
C SER A 184 -11.05 -15.07 9.59
N GLU A 185 -12.04 -14.73 10.41
CA GLU A 185 -13.45 -15.05 10.15
C GLU A 185 -14.22 -13.91 9.45
N VAL A 186 -13.75 -12.67 9.56
CA VAL A 186 -14.44 -11.51 9.01
C VAL A 186 -13.65 -10.84 7.91
N VAL A 187 -12.40 -10.42 8.19
CA VAL A 187 -11.64 -9.54 7.29
C VAL A 187 -11.08 -10.31 6.09
N LEU A 188 -10.41 -11.45 6.32
CA LEU A 188 -9.84 -12.23 5.22
C LEU A 188 -10.89 -12.76 4.24
N PRO A 189 -12.09 -13.23 4.68
CA PRO A 189 -13.16 -13.60 3.75
C PRO A 189 -13.69 -12.47 2.87
N LEU A 190 -13.49 -11.19 3.22
CA LEU A 190 -13.86 -10.09 2.33
C LEU A 190 -13.05 -10.10 1.02
N MET A 191 -11.82 -10.60 1.05
CA MET A 191 -10.87 -10.60 -0.06
C MET A 191 -10.98 -11.84 -0.95
N ASN A 192 -12.18 -12.37 -1.15
CA ASN A 192 -12.40 -13.62 -1.89
C ASN A 192 -12.92 -13.43 -3.33
N VAL A 193 -12.90 -12.20 -3.84
CA VAL A 193 -13.45 -11.91 -5.18
C VAL A 193 -12.34 -11.42 -6.10
N ASP A 194 -12.21 -12.10 -7.22
CA ASP A 194 -11.31 -11.67 -8.28
C ASP A 194 -11.87 -10.42 -8.99
N ARG A 195 -10.99 -9.49 -9.27
CA ARG A 195 -11.31 -8.37 -10.15
C ARG A 195 -11.55 -8.89 -11.58
N ARG A 196 -12.56 -8.35 -12.23
CA ARG A 196 -12.81 -8.61 -13.64
C ARG A 196 -12.52 -7.38 -14.48
N MET A 197 -11.92 -7.60 -15.63
CA MET A 197 -11.74 -6.55 -16.63
C MET A 197 -13.10 -6.11 -17.21
N ALA A 198 -13.13 -5.01 -17.95
CA ALA A 198 -14.36 -4.49 -18.57
C ALA A 198 -15.07 -5.50 -19.50
N ASN A 199 -14.33 -6.45 -20.08
CA ASN A 199 -14.86 -7.54 -20.89
C ASN A 199 -15.39 -8.74 -20.07
N GLY A 200 -15.41 -8.63 -18.74
CA GLY A 200 -15.84 -9.68 -17.81
C GLY A 200 -14.84 -10.81 -17.56
N LYS A 201 -13.70 -10.82 -18.24
CA LYS A 201 -12.65 -11.84 -18.06
C LYS A 201 -11.74 -11.51 -16.89
N LEU A 202 -11.07 -12.51 -16.36
CA LEU A 202 -9.98 -12.35 -15.39
C LEU A 202 -8.70 -11.91 -16.14
N ASP A 203 -7.86 -11.16 -15.45
CA ASP A 203 -6.51 -10.85 -15.91
C ASP A 203 -5.55 -11.85 -15.25
N GLU A 204 -5.05 -12.81 -15.99
CA GLU A 204 -4.17 -13.87 -15.48
C GLU A 204 -2.81 -13.35 -14.99
N THR A 205 -2.45 -12.12 -15.36
CA THR A 205 -1.18 -11.50 -14.96
C THR A 205 -1.29 -10.74 -13.64
N GLU A 206 -2.52 -10.47 -13.18
CA GLU A 206 -2.77 -9.74 -11.94
C GLU A 206 -2.69 -10.65 -10.72
N PRO A 207 -2.04 -10.21 -9.62
CA PRO A 207 -2.13 -10.92 -8.35
C PRO A 207 -3.53 -10.72 -7.73
N HIS A 208 -4.46 -11.62 -8.07
CA HIS A 208 -5.82 -11.62 -7.53
C HIS A 208 -5.86 -11.81 -6.03
N GLN A 209 -6.88 -11.26 -5.37
CA GLN A 209 -7.11 -11.39 -3.93
C GLN A 209 -5.89 -10.98 -3.10
N ALA A 210 -5.24 -9.88 -3.49
CA ALA A 210 -3.99 -9.46 -2.88
C ALA A 210 -4.17 -9.11 -1.40
N GLN A 211 -3.30 -9.66 -0.58
CA GLN A 211 -3.26 -9.47 0.87
C GLN A 211 -1.91 -8.87 1.27
N ILE A 212 -1.95 -7.66 1.78
CA ILE A 212 -0.77 -6.93 2.21
C ILE A 212 -0.84 -6.78 3.74
N TYR A 213 0.14 -7.31 4.42
CA TYR A 213 0.27 -7.20 5.87
C TYR A 213 1.43 -6.28 6.20
N ILE A 214 1.19 -5.28 7.03
CA ILE A 214 2.23 -4.39 7.53
C ILE A 214 2.05 -4.18 9.03
N THR A 215 3.14 -4.38 9.78
CA THR A 215 3.10 -4.32 11.23
C THR A 215 4.49 -4.10 11.81
N SER A 216 4.57 -3.67 13.06
CA SER A 216 5.76 -3.91 13.89
C SER A 216 5.78 -5.38 14.34
N ALA A 217 6.88 -5.85 14.94
CA ALA A 217 6.99 -7.27 15.34
C ALA A 217 5.89 -7.67 16.33
N GLY A 218 5.32 -8.84 16.07
CA GLY A 218 4.31 -9.47 16.93
C GLY A 218 4.94 -10.39 17.98
N VAL A 219 4.14 -10.75 18.98
CA VAL A 219 4.53 -11.73 20.00
C VAL A 219 4.34 -13.13 19.44
N LYS A 220 5.23 -14.08 19.79
CA LYS A 220 5.09 -15.51 19.43
C LYS A 220 3.72 -16.04 19.87
N GLY A 221 3.06 -16.78 18.97
CA GLY A 221 1.71 -17.30 19.18
C GLY A 221 0.59 -16.31 18.89
N SER A 222 0.89 -15.06 18.49
CA SER A 222 -0.11 -14.13 17.98
C SER A 222 -0.44 -14.43 16.53
N PHE A 223 -1.62 -13.98 16.07
CA PHE A 223 -2.01 -14.09 14.66
C PHE A 223 -0.94 -13.51 13.71
N ALA A 224 -0.38 -12.36 14.05
CA ALA A 224 0.65 -11.71 13.23
C ALA A 224 1.91 -12.58 13.10
N TYR A 225 2.33 -13.23 14.20
CA TYR A 225 3.48 -14.13 14.18
C TYR A 225 3.20 -15.40 13.36
N GLU A 226 2.05 -16.04 13.59
CA GLU A 226 1.66 -17.25 12.85
C GLU A 226 1.52 -16.97 11.35
N LYS A 227 0.93 -15.84 10.99
CA LYS A 227 0.81 -15.39 9.59
C LYS A 227 2.17 -15.07 8.97
N LEU A 228 3.10 -14.50 9.73
CA LEU A 228 4.48 -14.29 9.26
C LEU A 228 5.15 -15.62 8.92
N ILE A 229 5.08 -16.61 9.82
CA ILE A 229 5.68 -17.95 9.59
C ILE A 229 5.04 -18.65 8.40
N GLU A 230 3.70 -18.65 8.32
CA GLU A 230 2.95 -19.20 7.17
C GLU A 230 3.45 -18.61 5.85
N LEU A 231 3.48 -17.27 5.74
CA LEU A 231 3.87 -16.60 4.51
C LEU A 231 5.37 -16.69 4.23
N PHE A 232 6.21 -16.79 5.27
CA PHE A 232 7.64 -17.04 5.11
C PHE A 232 7.89 -18.41 4.47
N VAL A 233 7.26 -19.46 4.97
CA VAL A 233 7.33 -20.80 4.35
C VAL A 233 6.78 -20.76 2.93
N GLN A 234 5.64 -20.08 2.73
CA GLN A 234 5.04 -19.96 1.40
C GLN A 234 5.96 -19.20 0.43
N SER A 235 6.72 -18.22 0.88
CA SER A 235 7.67 -17.49 0.04
C SER A 235 8.79 -18.36 -0.52
N ILE A 236 9.14 -19.44 0.20
CA ILE A 236 10.13 -20.44 -0.26
C ILE A 236 9.51 -21.36 -1.30
N VAL A 237 8.28 -21.82 -1.06
CA VAL A 237 7.57 -22.76 -1.95
C VAL A 237 7.01 -22.07 -3.18
N SER A 238 6.52 -20.84 -3.04
CA SER A 238 5.85 -20.08 -4.10
C SER A 238 6.40 -18.64 -4.19
N PRO A 239 7.67 -18.46 -4.57
CA PRO A 239 8.35 -17.16 -4.55
C PRO A 239 7.77 -16.14 -5.55
N LYS A 240 6.96 -16.59 -6.52
CA LYS A 240 6.29 -15.69 -7.48
C LYS A 240 5.03 -15.05 -6.92
N THR A 241 4.44 -15.61 -5.87
CA THR A 241 3.17 -15.15 -5.31
C THR A 241 3.31 -14.50 -3.95
N THR A 242 4.42 -14.75 -3.25
CA THR A 242 4.61 -14.35 -1.86
C THR A 242 5.94 -13.65 -1.66
N PHE A 243 5.90 -12.52 -0.99
CA PHE A 243 7.09 -11.75 -0.63
C PHE A 243 7.02 -11.36 0.86
N VAL A 244 8.03 -11.78 1.61
CA VAL A 244 8.17 -11.49 3.05
C VAL A 244 9.48 -10.79 3.29
N TRP A 245 9.45 -9.70 4.01
CA TRP A 245 10.64 -8.94 4.37
C TRP A 245 10.41 -8.06 5.59
N GLY A 246 11.49 -7.50 6.08
CA GLY A 246 11.45 -6.52 7.15
C GLY A 246 12.77 -5.78 7.27
N CYS A 247 12.77 -4.75 8.09
CA CYS A 247 13.98 -4.03 8.45
C CYS A 247 13.88 -3.50 9.88
N ASP A 248 14.99 -3.09 10.45
CA ASP A 248 15.04 -2.42 11.75
C ASP A 248 15.14 -0.89 11.62
N TYR A 249 15.14 -0.21 12.76
CA TYR A 249 15.16 1.25 12.88
C TYR A 249 16.37 1.93 12.23
N ARG A 250 17.47 1.19 11.97
CA ARG A 250 18.66 1.75 11.33
C ARG A 250 18.39 2.18 9.90
N VAL A 251 17.44 1.52 9.23
CA VAL A 251 17.05 1.88 7.86
C VAL A 251 16.37 3.26 7.80
N PRO A 252 15.26 3.55 8.50
CA PRO A 252 14.70 4.90 8.52
C PRO A 252 15.65 5.93 9.15
N MET A 253 16.51 5.55 10.08
CA MET A 253 17.51 6.44 10.67
C MET A 253 18.58 6.84 9.62
N LEU A 254 19.04 5.92 8.78
CA LEU A 254 19.98 6.21 7.68
C LEU A 254 19.44 7.28 6.72
N HIS A 255 18.11 7.31 6.55
CA HIS A 255 17.43 8.26 5.67
C HIS A 255 16.93 9.53 6.39
N GLY A 256 17.30 9.74 7.65
CA GLY A 256 16.94 10.93 8.42
C GLY A 256 15.47 11.00 8.86
N LEU A 257 14.71 9.91 8.72
CA LEU A 257 13.31 9.83 9.17
C LEU A 257 13.18 9.52 10.66
N LEU A 258 14.23 8.98 11.26
CA LEU A 258 14.33 8.73 12.69
C LEU A 258 15.59 9.42 13.22
N ASN A 259 15.43 10.25 14.24
CA ASN A 259 16.55 10.96 14.83
C ASN A 259 17.40 10.00 15.68
N LYS A 260 18.72 9.98 15.43
CA LYS A 260 19.68 9.15 16.16
C LYS A 260 19.72 9.50 17.64
N THR A 261 19.79 10.79 17.97
CA THR A 261 19.82 11.27 19.36
C THR A 261 18.59 10.83 20.13
N PHE A 262 17.40 10.89 19.51
CA PHE A 262 16.16 10.39 20.12
C PHE A 262 16.26 8.90 20.50
N VAL A 263 16.85 8.07 19.62
CA VAL A 263 17.03 6.63 19.91
C VAL A 263 18.03 6.40 21.04
N GLU A 264 19.10 7.19 21.08
CA GLU A 264 20.10 7.14 22.15
C GLU A 264 19.49 7.54 23.49
N GLU A 265 18.75 8.65 23.54
CA GLU A 265 18.03 9.12 24.72
C GLU A 265 16.98 8.11 25.20
N LEU A 266 16.24 7.48 24.26
CA LEU A 266 15.27 6.46 24.60
C LEU A 266 15.91 5.28 25.32
N LYS A 267 17.10 4.84 24.91
CA LYS A 267 17.81 3.68 25.49
C LYS A 267 18.35 3.94 26.91
N ILE A 268 18.62 5.19 27.25
CA ILE A 268 19.09 5.56 28.60
C ILE A 268 17.94 6.05 29.50
N SER A 269 16.72 6.12 28.96
CA SER A 269 15.54 6.56 29.71
C SER A 269 15.21 5.58 30.86
N PRO A 270 14.85 6.07 32.06
CA PRO A 270 14.35 5.20 33.14
C PRO A 270 13.08 4.41 32.77
N THR A 271 12.35 4.85 31.74
CA THR A 271 11.14 4.18 31.22
C THR A 271 11.44 3.19 30.10
N TYR A 272 12.71 2.98 29.78
CA TYR A 272 13.13 2.05 28.74
C TYR A 272 12.71 0.60 29.06
N LYS A 273 12.09 -0.05 28.07
CA LYS A 273 11.73 -1.47 28.13
C LYS A 273 12.32 -2.17 26.92
N GLU A 274 13.23 -3.08 27.17
CA GLU A 274 13.95 -3.82 26.12
C GLU A 274 13.00 -4.54 25.15
N ASP A 275 12.00 -5.25 25.67
CA ASP A 275 11.01 -5.95 24.85
C ASP A 275 10.19 -4.99 23.96
N SER A 276 9.86 -3.81 24.47
CA SER A 276 9.16 -2.80 23.68
C SER A 276 10.06 -2.23 22.60
N PHE A 277 11.33 -1.98 22.92
CA PHE A 277 12.30 -1.52 21.93
C PHE A 277 12.56 -2.58 20.85
N ALA A 278 12.68 -3.84 21.24
CA ALA A 278 12.84 -4.95 20.32
C ALA A 278 11.69 -5.01 19.31
N ARG A 279 10.45 -4.97 19.76
CA ARG A 279 9.28 -5.01 18.89
C ARG A 279 9.13 -3.77 18.00
N GLU A 280 9.30 -2.57 18.58
CA GLU A 280 8.98 -1.32 17.90
C GLU A 280 10.09 -0.82 16.98
N TYR A 281 11.35 -1.16 17.30
CA TYR A 281 12.52 -0.61 16.62
C TYR A 281 13.38 -1.69 15.96
N LEU A 282 13.61 -2.83 16.61
CA LEU A 282 14.43 -3.90 16.04
C LEU A 282 13.64 -4.87 15.13
N SER A 283 12.31 -4.82 15.17
CA SER A 283 11.45 -5.73 14.39
C SER A 283 11.66 -7.22 14.74
N ILE A 284 11.90 -7.52 16.03
CA ILE A 284 12.13 -8.86 16.57
C ILE A 284 11.25 -9.13 17.81
#